data_f4445b0df21085325b1244d749c2b573
#
_entry.id   f4445b0df21085325b1244d749c2b573
#
_cell.length_a   1.000
_cell.length_b   1.000
_cell.length_c   1.000
_cell.angle_alpha   90.00
_cell.angle_beta   90.00
_cell.angle_gamma   90.00
#
_symmetry.space_group_name_H-M   'P 1'
#
loop_
_entity.id
_entity.type
_entity.pdbx_description
1 polymer ?
#
loop_
_entity_poly.entity_id
_entity_poly.type
_entity_poly.pdbx_seq_one_letter_code
_entity_poly.pdbx_strand_id
1 'polypeptide(L)'
;MGTAGKALKQVLETYGISQNQLAIAMGIGRSTINHWVNDKRQPLADTIPEIVAALAKINKAAARDFLVLFLGRFAEKDYLWEDDKT
;
A
#
# COMPACT_ATOMS: atom_id res chain seq x y z
N MET A 1 3.28 -7.98 11.61
CA MET A 1 2.19 -8.34 10.72
C MET A 1 2.36 -7.94 9.27
N GLY A 2 3.09 -6.97 8.95
CA GLY A 2 3.46 -6.67 7.58
C GLY A 2 2.32 -6.39 6.62
N THR A 3 1.20 -5.90 7.11
CA THR A 3 0.03 -5.69 6.27
C THR A 3 0.29 -4.72 5.13
N ALA A 4 0.92 -3.59 5.43
CA ALA A 4 1.21 -2.60 4.41
C ALA A 4 2.21 -3.13 3.40
N GLY A 5 3.24 -3.82 3.87
CA GLY A 5 4.25 -4.37 2.98
C GLY A 5 3.68 -5.42 2.05
N LYS A 6 2.83 -6.28 2.59
CA LYS A 6 2.20 -7.32 1.77
C LYS A 6 1.26 -6.73 0.75
N ALA A 7 0.46 -5.76 1.16
CA ALA A 7 -0.44 -5.10 0.24
C ALA A 7 0.33 -4.43 -0.88
N LEU A 8 1.42 -3.77 -0.52
CA LEU A 8 2.23 -3.08 -1.50
C LEU A 8 2.85 -4.07 -2.48
N LYS A 9 3.40 -5.17 -1.97
CA LYS A 9 3.99 -6.17 -2.83
C LYS A 9 2.99 -6.69 -3.85
N GLN A 10 1.79 -6.99 -3.38
CA GLN A 10 0.78 -7.54 -4.26
C GLN A 10 0.36 -6.53 -5.33
N VAL A 11 0.21 -5.28 -4.96
CA VAL A 11 -0.17 -4.24 -5.91
C VAL A 11 0.90 -4.04 -6.95
N LEU A 12 2.16 -3.98 -6.52
CA LEU A 12 3.24 -3.81 -7.48
C LEU A 12 3.26 -4.94 -8.49
N GLU A 13 3.06 -6.16 -8.02
CA GLU A 13 3.06 -7.31 -8.91
C GLU A 13 1.85 -7.31 -9.82
N THR A 14 0.69 -6.98 -9.30
CA THR A 14 -0.54 -7.00 -10.07
C THR A 14 -0.50 -5.99 -11.21
N TYR A 15 0.05 -4.82 -10.97
CA TYR A 15 0.05 -3.75 -11.95
C TYR A 15 1.36 -3.60 -12.70
N GLY A 16 2.31 -4.50 -12.43
CA GLY A 16 3.59 -4.44 -13.14
C GLY A 16 4.39 -3.21 -12.81
N ILE A 17 4.27 -2.69 -11.60
CA ILE A 17 5.00 -1.51 -11.17
C ILE A 17 6.28 -1.97 -10.48
N SER A 18 7.42 -1.44 -10.91
CA SER A 18 8.67 -1.82 -10.28
C SER A 18 8.88 -1.04 -8.99
N GLN A 19 9.71 -1.62 -8.12
CA GLN A 19 10.09 -0.94 -6.90
C GLN A 19 10.77 0.38 -7.21
N ASN A 20 11.54 0.40 -8.28
CA ASN A 20 12.24 1.60 -8.68
C ASN A 20 11.28 2.71 -9.11
N GLN A 21 10.23 2.34 -9.84
CA GLN A 21 9.22 3.33 -10.23
C GLN A 21 8.57 3.96 -9.02
N LEU A 22 8.22 3.15 -8.05
CA LEU A 22 7.60 3.66 -6.84
C LEU A 22 8.58 4.52 -6.06
N ALA A 23 9.82 4.08 -5.95
CA ALA A 23 10.83 4.84 -5.22
C ALA A 23 11.03 6.22 -5.83
N ILE A 24 11.09 6.29 -7.15
CA ILE A 24 11.23 7.57 -7.83
C ILE A 24 10.03 8.45 -7.57
N ALA A 25 8.84 7.89 -7.65
CA ALA A 25 7.62 8.65 -7.42
C ALA A 25 7.54 9.18 -5.99
N MET A 26 8.10 8.45 -5.04
CA MET A 26 8.11 8.88 -3.64
C MET A 26 9.31 9.72 -3.27
N GLY A 27 10.33 9.74 -4.12
CA GLY A 27 11.55 10.47 -3.81
C GLY A 27 12.40 9.81 -2.75
N ILE A 28 12.38 8.49 -2.67
CA ILE A 28 13.14 7.75 -1.67
C ILE A 28 13.95 6.66 -2.37
N GLY A 29 14.80 6.00 -1.60
CA GLY A 29 15.64 4.95 -2.14
C GLY A 29 14.87 3.66 -2.37
N ARG A 30 15.24 2.93 -3.40
CA ARG A 30 14.59 1.66 -3.70
C ARG A 30 14.75 0.65 -2.56
N SER A 31 15.86 0.73 -1.83
CA SER A 31 16.09 -0.21 -0.73
C SER A 31 15.01 -0.09 0.35
N THR A 32 14.48 1.11 0.55
CA THR A 32 13.40 1.29 1.51
C THR A 32 12.16 0.53 1.07
N ILE A 33 11.80 0.65 -0.22
CA ILE A 33 10.67 -0.09 -0.77
C ILE A 33 10.91 -1.59 -0.62
N ASN A 34 12.13 -2.02 -0.91
CA ASN A 34 12.48 -3.42 -0.82
C ASN A 34 12.28 -3.98 0.59
N HIS A 35 12.66 -3.19 1.60
CA HIS A 35 12.47 -3.61 2.98
C HIS A 35 10.99 -3.75 3.32
N TRP A 36 10.16 -2.86 2.80
CA TRP A 36 8.73 -2.92 3.05
C TRP A 36 8.11 -4.18 2.44
N VAL A 37 8.40 -4.44 1.16
CA VAL A 37 7.78 -5.58 0.48
C VAL A 37 8.30 -6.92 0.98
N ASN A 38 9.48 -6.92 1.60
CA ASN A 38 10.04 -8.14 2.16
C ASN A 38 9.82 -8.26 3.66
N ASP A 39 8.98 -7.40 4.20
CA ASP A 39 8.58 -7.44 5.61
C ASP A 39 9.74 -7.25 6.59
N LYS A 40 10.81 -6.64 6.12
CA LYS A 40 11.93 -6.35 7.02
C LYS A 40 11.69 -5.09 7.81
N ARG A 41 10.81 -4.25 7.32
CA ARG A 41 10.53 -2.98 7.96
C ARG A 41 9.13 -2.55 7.53
N GLN A 42 8.40 -1.89 8.41
CA GLN A 42 7.07 -1.40 8.09
C GLN A 42 7.13 0.08 7.79
N PRO A 43 6.37 0.54 6.81
CA PRO A 43 6.25 2.00 6.63
C PRO A 43 5.54 2.59 7.84
N LEU A 44 5.96 3.80 8.20
CA LEU A 44 5.30 4.51 9.28
C LEU A 44 3.91 4.92 8.84
N ALA A 45 3.04 5.15 9.81
CA ALA A 45 1.67 5.54 9.50
C ALA A 45 1.63 6.78 8.61
N ASP A 46 2.51 7.73 8.86
CA ASP A 46 2.56 8.96 8.08
C ASP A 46 2.99 8.71 6.64
N THR A 47 3.64 7.59 6.39
CA THR A 47 4.12 7.25 5.06
C THR A 47 3.03 6.65 4.19
N ILE A 48 2.00 6.08 4.81
CA ILE A 48 0.94 5.43 4.04
C ILE A 48 0.29 6.37 3.03
N PRO A 49 -0.12 7.58 3.42
CA PRO A 49 -0.69 8.48 2.41
C PRO A 49 0.28 8.82 1.28
N GLU A 50 1.58 8.87 1.58
CA GLU A 50 2.58 9.14 0.58
C GLU A 50 2.70 8.00 -0.42
N ILE A 51 2.58 6.76 0.06
CA ILE A 51 2.59 5.61 -0.81
C ILE A 51 1.38 5.67 -1.75
N VAL A 52 0.22 5.97 -1.19
CA VAL A 52 -1.01 6.08 -1.98
C VAL A 52 -0.87 7.15 -3.05
N ALA A 53 -0.36 8.31 -2.67
CA ALA A 53 -0.19 9.40 -3.62
C ALA A 53 0.77 9.02 -4.74
N ALA A 54 1.87 8.35 -4.40
CA ALA A 54 2.84 7.94 -5.39
C ALA A 54 2.26 6.90 -6.34
N LEU A 55 1.55 5.93 -5.78
CA LEU A 55 0.90 4.93 -6.62
C LEU A 55 -0.11 5.57 -7.56
N ALA A 56 -0.87 6.56 -7.06
CA ALA A 56 -1.86 7.22 -7.87
C ALA A 56 -1.24 7.96 -9.04
N LYS A 57 -0.02 8.46 -8.89
CA LYS A 57 0.67 9.10 -9.99
C LYS A 57 1.01 8.11 -11.09
N ILE A 58 1.26 6.86 -10.71
CA ILE A 58 1.61 5.84 -11.66
C ILE A 58 0.35 5.19 -12.24
N ASN A 59 -0.58 4.84 -11.35
CA ASN A 59 -1.80 4.14 -11.73
C ASN A 59 -2.82 4.28 -10.61
N LYS A 60 -3.90 5.00 -10.86
CA LYS A 60 -4.90 5.25 -9.82
C LYS A 60 -5.54 3.97 -9.29
N ALA A 61 -5.71 2.98 -10.16
CA ALA A 61 -6.29 1.72 -9.73
C ALA A 61 -5.36 1.01 -8.75
N ALA A 62 -4.06 1.13 -8.97
CA ALA A 62 -3.10 0.53 -8.05
C ALA A 62 -3.19 1.17 -6.67
N ALA A 63 -3.36 2.49 -6.63
CA ALA A 63 -3.52 3.19 -5.35
C ALA A 63 -4.76 2.73 -4.62
N ARG A 64 -5.86 2.59 -5.34
CA ARG A 64 -7.10 2.12 -4.75
C ARG A 64 -6.95 0.71 -4.22
N ASP A 65 -6.36 -0.17 -5.01
CA ASP A 65 -6.20 -1.55 -4.61
C ASP A 65 -5.28 -1.68 -3.41
N PHE A 66 -4.25 -0.83 -3.34
CA PHE A 66 -3.39 -0.84 -2.17
C PHE A 66 -4.19 -0.53 -0.90
N LEU A 67 -5.04 0.48 -0.96
CA LEU A 67 -5.87 0.82 0.19
C LEU A 67 -6.81 -0.31 0.56
N VAL A 68 -7.44 -0.93 -0.44
CA VAL A 68 -8.34 -2.02 -0.19
C VAL A 68 -7.61 -3.18 0.47
N LEU A 69 -6.44 -3.53 -0.04
CA LEU A 69 -5.67 -4.62 0.53
C LEU A 69 -5.12 -4.29 1.90
N PHE A 70 -4.66 -3.06 2.06
CA PHE A 70 -4.09 -2.63 3.33
C PHE A 70 -5.15 -2.65 4.43
N LEU A 71 -6.34 -2.18 4.11
CA LEU A 71 -7.44 -2.12 5.07
C LEU A 71 -8.29 -3.36 5.07
N GLY A 72 -7.94 -4.34 4.24
CA GLY A 72 -8.78 -5.51 4.05
C GLY A 72 -9.16 -6.22 5.32
N ARG A 73 -8.19 -6.36 6.22
CA ARG A 73 -8.48 -7.04 7.48
C ARG A 73 -9.47 -6.27 8.31
N PHE A 74 -9.37 -4.95 8.28
CA PHE A 74 -10.31 -4.11 8.98
C PHE A 74 -11.64 -4.11 8.26
N ALA A 75 -11.61 -4.12 6.94
CA ALA A 75 -12.82 -4.13 6.15
C ALA A 75 -13.65 -5.39 6.38
N GLU A 76 -12.98 -6.47 6.75
CA GLU A 76 -13.68 -7.71 7.03
C GLU A 76 -14.34 -7.73 8.39
N LYS A 77 -14.03 -6.75 9.23
CA LYS A 77 -14.63 -6.66 10.55
C LYS A 77 -15.94 -5.92 10.46
N ASP A 78 -16.92 -6.46 11.10
CA ASP A 78 -18.24 -5.87 11.07
C ASP A 78 -18.30 -4.46 11.59
N TYR A 79 -17.45 -4.14 12.55
CA TYR A 79 -17.54 -2.83 13.19
C TYR A 79 -17.20 -1.67 12.25
N LEU A 80 -16.50 -1.94 11.18
CA LEU A 80 -16.17 -0.87 10.23
C LEU A 80 -17.34 -0.48 9.35
N TRP A 81 -18.26 -1.42 9.13
CA TRP A 81 -19.38 -1.19 8.22
C TRP A 81 -20.72 -1.19 8.92
N GLU A 82 -20.66 -1.29 10.21
CA GLU A 82 -21.85 -1.49 11.00
C GLU A 82 -22.87 -0.38 10.89
N ASP A 83 -22.38 0.84 10.91
CA ASP A 83 -23.24 1.99 10.85
C ASP A 83 -23.93 2.11 9.51
N ASP A 84 -23.47 1.42 8.52
CA ASP A 84 -24.12 1.45 7.22
C ASP A 84 -25.51 0.89 7.29
N LYS A 85 -25.77 0.13 8.30
CA LYS A 85 -27.06 -0.52 8.42
C LYS A 85 -28.11 0.35 9.04
N THR A 86 -27.71 1.42 9.61
CA THR A 86 -28.67 2.29 10.32
C THR A 86 -29.32 3.30 9.42
#